data_80bd17bd8177884bcf2eba8cbef94cb1
#
_entry.id   80bd17bd8177884bcf2eba8cbef94cb1
#
_cell.length_a   1.000
_cell.length_b   1.000
_cell.length_c   1.000
_cell.angle_alpha   90.00
_cell.angle_beta   90.00
_cell.angle_gamma   90.00
#
_symmetry.space_group_name_H-M   'P 1'
#
loop_
_entity.id
_entity.type
_entity.pdbx_description
1 polymer ?
#
loop_
_entity_poly.entity_id
_entity_poly.type
_entity_poly.pdbx_seq_one_letter_code
_entity_poly.pdbx_strand_id
1 'polypeptide(L)'
;MKNLTLSARLTPWLFVWIWSTGFLAAKYGLPYAEPFTLLSYRIALTLIVMFLIMRINKSIWPSSRLAFFHLMVTGLLIHGVYLGGVFQAIKLGMPAGLASMIIGLQPLGMAFMAGIILHERVSRKQWMGLIIGLVGLYLVLFERFDFAIEGLFSGFSFWAILVVFLSLFGISLGTVYQKRFCSDMDLISGTMVQYLGAFILCITMVVCFETGEVQWTNPFIITLAWQVVGLSIGAVLLLMTMIKQDASARVGSYFYLVPALVAIQAWYLFGETMGFISIIGVLLIAFAVAMSISKKMAN
;
A
#
# COMPACT_ATOMS: atom_id res chain seq x y z
N MET A 1 -32.59 -4.85 8.96
CA MET A 1 -31.55 -4.14 8.15
C MET A 1 -31.48 -2.72 8.68
N LYS A 2 -30.41 -2.35 9.41
CA LYS A 2 -30.23 -0.96 9.88
C LYS A 2 -30.07 -0.07 8.65
N ASN A 3 -30.92 0.95 8.52
CA ASN A 3 -30.74 1.99 7.50
C ASN A 3 -29.41 2.69 7.75
N LEU A 4 -28.37 2.28 7.00
CA LEU A 4 -27.08 2.96 7.00
C LEU A 4 -27.33 4.40 6.54
N THR A 5 -26.86 5.39 7.28
CA THR A 5 -26.88 6.78 6.87
C THR A 5 -26.15 6.94 5.53
N LEU A 6 -26.52 7.91 4.72
CA LEU A 6 -25.91 8.14 3.40
C LEU A 6 -24.37 8.25 3.51
N SER A 7 -23.88 8.86 4.58
CA SER A 7 -22.44 8.95 4.89
C SER A 7 -21.79 7.57 5.04
N ALA A 8 -22.42 6.63 5.74
CA ALA A 8 -21.87 5.28 5.92
C ALA A 8 -21.80 4.46 4.62
N ARG A 9 -22.66 4.77 3.63
CA ARG A 9 -22.62 4.12 2.30
C ARG A 9 -21.53 4.71 1.41
N LEU A 10 -21.21 5.99 1.55
CA LEU A 10 -20.21 6.68 0.74
C LEU A 10 -18.78 6.51 1.26
N THR A 11 -18.60 6.24 2.55
CA THR A 11 -17.28 6.07 3.19
C THR A 11 -16.35 5.10 2.45
N PRO A 12 -16.78 3.87 2.05
CA PRO A 12 -15.90 2.94 1.36
C PRO A 12 -15.44 3.43 -0.01
N TRP A 13 -16.33 4.08 -0.77
CA TRP A 13 -16.01 4.61 -2.09
C TRP A 13 -15.03 5.79 -2.00
N LEU A 14 -15.24 6.68 -1.04
CA LEU A 14 -14.33 7.79 -0.76
C LEU A 14 -12.96 7.27 -0.31
N PHE A 15 -12.94 6.26 0.55
CA PHE A 15 -11.71 5.60 0.98
C PHE A 15 -10.93 5.04 -0.19
N VAL A 16 -11.56 4.22 -1.05
CA VAL A 16 -10.88 3.60 -2.20
C VAL A 16 -10.38 4.66 -3.17
N TRP A 17 -11.16 5.72 -3.41
CA TRP A 17 -10.78 6.82 -4.28
C TRP A 17 -9.56 7.57 -3.74
N ILE A 18 -9.55 7.94 -2.46
CA ILE A 18 -8.40 8.61 -1.84
C ILE A 18 -7.20 7.67 -1.81
N TRP A 19 -7.38 6.42 -1.40
CA TRP A 19 -6.30 5.44 -1.31
C TRP A 19 -5.61 5.19 -2.64
N SER A 20 -6.37 5.08 -3.73
CA SER A 20 -5.82 4.88 -5.08
C SER A 20 -4.94 6.04 -5.54
N THR A 21 -5.21 7.27 -5.10
CA THR A 21 -4.36 8.41 -5.43
C THR A 21 -2.94 8.33 -4.86
N GLY A 22 -2.66 7.38 -3.95
CA GLY A 22 -1.33 7.21 -3.34
C GLY A 22 -0.23 6.90 -4.35
N PHE A 23 -0.52 6.05 -5.33
CA PHE A 23 0.41 5.71 -6.41
C PHE A 23 0.65 6.90 -7.36
N LEU A 24 -0.40 7.67 -7.63
CA LEU A 24 -0.31 8.86 -8.47
C LEU A 24 0.42 9.99 -7.77
N ALA A 25 0.14 10.20 -6.48
CA ALA A 25 0.85 11.20 -5.68
C ALA A 25 2.35 10.87 -5.55
N ALA A 26 2.73 9.58 -5.54
CA ALA A 26 4.13 9.20 -5.69
C ALA A 26 4.68 9.72 -7.01
N LYS A 27 4.05 9.40 -8.14
CA LYS A 27 4.50 9.80 -9.47
C LYS A 27 4.57 11.33 -9.65
N TYR A 28 3.62 12.08 -9.05
CA TYR A 28 3.65 13.55 -9.08
C TYR A 28 4.75 14.16 -8.22
N GLY A 29 5.12 13.55 -7.11
CA GLY A 29 6.12 14.08 -6.18
C GLY A 29 7.58 13.77 -6.58
N LEU A 30 7.80 12.60 -7.21
CA LEU A 30 9.12 12.09 -7.56
C LEU A 30 9.97 12.95 -8.52
N PRO A 31 9.41 13.80 -9.40
CA PRO A 31 10.22 14.76 -10.16
C PRO A 31 10.90 15.83 -9.30
N TYR A 32 10.43 16.07 -8.08
CA TYR A 32 10.87 17.18 -7.22
C TYR A 32 11.69 16.73 -6.01
N ALA A 33 11.63 15.44 -5.65
CA ALA A 33 12.40 14.87 -4.54
C ALA A 33 12.61 13.37 -4.78
N GLU A 34 13.69 12.85 -4.23
CA GLU A 34 13.96 11.42 -4.27
C GLU A 34 12.98 10.64 -3.36
N PRO A 35 12.76 9.33 -3.60
CA PRO A 35 11.73 8.54 -2.95
C PRO A 35 11.72 8.61 -1.43
N PHE A 36 12.85 8.36 -0.78
CA PHE A 36 12.93 8.33 0.67
C PHE A 36 12.98 9.74 1.27
N THR A 37 13.50 10.72 0.52
CA THR A 37 13.42 12.14 0.87
C THR A 37 11.98 12.60 0.92
N LEU A 38 11.17 12.35 -0.11
CA LEU A 38 9.75 12.66 -0.14
C LEU A 38 8.98 11.97 0.99
N LEU A 39 9.25 10.67 1.20
CA LEU A 39 8.63 9.90 2.28
C LEU A 39 9.03 10.41 3.67
N SER A 40 10.27 10.84 3.86
CA SER A 40 10.74 11.41 5.13
C SER A 40 9.98 12.69 5.49
N TYR A 41 9.81 13.61 4.55
CA TYR A 41 8.99 14.81 4.75
C TYR A 41 7.52 14.48 5.01
N ARG A 42 6.94 13.58 4.23
CA ARG A 42 5.58 13.09 4.44
C ARG A 42 5.39 12.53 5.84
N ILE A 43 6.27 11.62 6.26
CA ILE A 43 6.16 10.94 7.55
C ILE A 43 6.42 11.93 8.69
N ALA A 44 7.41 12.81 8.59
CA ALA A 44 7.69 13.83 9.59
C ALA A 44 6.48 14.73 9.85
N LEU A 45 5.86 15.26 8.78
CA LEU A 45 4.64 16.07 8.89
C LEU A 45 3.46 15.26 9.45
N THR A 46 3.32 14.00 9.01
CA THR A 46 2.29 13.11 9.55
C THR A 46 2.49 12.86 11.04
N LEU A 47 3.72 12.65 11.52
CA LEU A 47 4.03 12.46 12.93
C LEU A 47 3.64 13.68 13.77
N ILE A 48 3.89 14.90 13.26
CA ILE A 48 3.48 16.14 13.94
C ILE A 48 1.96 16.18 14.11
N VAL A 49 1.21 15.93 13.02
CA VAL A 49 -0.26 15.96 13.07
C VAL A 49 -0.81 14.83 13.94
N MET A 50 -0.28 13.62 13.82
CA MET A 50 -0.71 12.46 14.65
C MET A 50 -0.42 12.70 16.13
N PHE A 51 0.69 13.36 16.46
CA PHE A 51 0.99 13.74 17.84
C PHE A 51 -0.08 14.71 18.40
N LEU A 52 -0.48 15.72 17.63
CA LEU A 52 -1.55 16.63 18.03
C LEU A 52 -2.89 15.90 18.20
N ILE A 53 -3.25 15.02 17.27
CA ILE A 53 -4.47 14.20 17.35
C ILE A 53 -4.42 13.28 18.60
N MET A 54 -3.28 12.66 18.86
CA MET A 54 -3.07 11.80 20.03
C MET A 54 -3.26 12.59 21.34
N ARG A 55 -2.75 13.82 21.42
CA ARG A 55 -2.91 14.69 22.59
C ARG A 55 -4.35 15.08 22.83
N ILE A 56 -5.08 15.42 21.76
CA ILE A 56 -6.51 15.79 21.83
C ILE A 56 -7.38 14.60 22.25
N ASN A 57 -7.14 13.42 21.67
CA ASN A 57 -7.94 12.22 21.94
C ASN A 57 -7.51 11.47 23.22
N LYS A 58 -6.47 11.93 23.93
CA LYS A 58 -5.92 11.27 25.10
C LYS A 58 -5.61 9.79 24.85
N SER A 59 -5.09 9.46 23.66
CA SER A 59 -4.78 8.09 23.26
C SER A 59 -3.74 7.46 24.19
N ILE A 60 -3.90 6.16 24.43
CA ILE A 60 -3.04 5.41 25.36
C ILE A 60 -1.75 5.03 24.65
N TRP A 61 -0.63 5.40 25.25
CA TRP A 61 0.70 5.02 24.77
C TRP A 61 0.95 3.51 24.94
N PRO A 62 1.77 2.87 24.08
CA PRO A 62 2.08 1.45 24.20
C PRO A 62 2.59 1.09 25.60
N SER A 63 2.00 0.05 26.20
CA SER A 63 2.17 -0.30 27.61
C SER A 63 3.55 -0.90 27.94
N SER A 64 4.27 -1.43 26.95
CA SER A 64 5.56 -2.09 27.16
C SER A 64 6.58 -1.77 26.06
N ARG A 65 7.88 -1.92 26.39
CA ARG A 65 8.97 -1.79 25.40
C ARG A 65 8.84 -2.80 24.27
N LEU A 66 8.34 -4.00 24.57
CA LEU A 66 8.13 -5.05 23.57
C LEU A 66 6.99 -4.68 22.60
N ALA A 67 5.87 -4.15 23.10
CA ALA A 67 4.78 -3.65 22.27
C ALA A 67 5.26 -2.50 21.37
N PHE A 68 6.04 -1.56 21.94
CA PHE A 68 6.66 -0.48 21.17
C PHE A 68 7.57 -1.03 20.05
N PHE A 69 8.43 -2.01 20.35
CA PHE A 69 9.29 -2.65 19.36
C PHE A 69 8.48 -3.32 18.24
N HIS A 70 7.42 -4.07 18.56
CA HIS A 70 6.59 -4.70 17.56
C HIS A 70 5.89 -3.69 16.65
N LEU A 71 5.45 -2.56 17.20
CA LEU A 71 4.88 -1.46 16.42
C LEU A 71 5.92 -0.83 15.49
N MET A 72 7.14 -0.62 15.95
CA MET A 72 8.25 -0.11 15.13
C MET A 72 8.55 -1.04 13.95
N VAL A 73 8.64 -2.36 14.19
CA VAL A 73 8.86 -3.36 13.14
C VAL A 73 7.70 -3.37 12.14
N THR A 74 6.47 -3.30 12.62
CA THR A 74 5.28 -3.21 11.75
C THR A 74 5.36 -1.97 10.86
N GLY A 75 5.70 -0.83 11.44
CA GLY A 75 5.83 0.43 10.70
C GLY A 75 6.95 0.40 9.67
N LEU A 76 8.10 -0.16 10.04
CA LEU A 76 9.22 -0.38 9.13
C LEU A 76 8.78 -1.21 7.90
N LEU A 77 8.00 -2.26 8.10
CA LEU A 77 7.52 -3.12 7.00
C LEU A 77 6.43 -2.45 6.17
N ILE A 78 5.37 -1.89 6.81
CA ILE A 78 4.17 -1.38 6.12
C ILE A 78 4.38 0.03 5.58
N HIS A 79 5.09 0.90 6.28
CA HIS A 79 5.26 2.29 5.86
C HIS A 79 6.67 2.59 5.34
N GLY A 80 7.67 1.81 5.75
CA GLY A 80 9.05 1.93 5.27
C GLY A 80 9.30 1.11 4.02
N VAL A 81 9.38 -0.21 4.14
CA VAL A 81 9.73 -1.13 3.04
C VAL A 81 8.68 -1.08 1.92
N TYR A 82 7.39 -1.17 2.27
CA TYR A 82 6.34 -1.15 1.25
C TYR A 82 6.26 0.18 0.51
N LEU A 83 6.09 1.31 1.21
CA LEU A 83 5.97 2.60 0.53
C LEU A 83 7.29 2.98 -0.16
N GLY A 84 8.43 2.78 0.52
CA GLY A 84 9.76 3.06 -0.04
C GLY A 84 9.99 2.30 -1.34
N GLY A 85 9.70 1.00 -1.36
CA GLY A 85 9.87 0.20 -2.57
C GLY A 85 8.88 0.56 -3.69
N VAL A 86 7.61 0.90 -3.38
CA VAL A 86 6.66 1.40 -4.40
C VAL A 86 7.15 2.71 -5.01
N PHE A 87 7.59 3.67 -4.18
CA PHE A 87 8.10 4.95 -4.66
C PHE A 87 9.37 4.76 -5.49
N GLN A 88 10.28 3.90 -5.03
CA GLN A 88 11.49 3.57 -5.76
C GLN A 88 11.20 2.87 -7.10
N ALA A 89 10.23 1.94 -7.16
CA ALA A 89 9.84 1.29 -8.40
C ALA A 89 9.32 2.30 -9.43
N ILE A 90 8.48 3.26 -8.99
CA ILE A 90 7.95 4.34 -9.86
C ILE A 90 9.11 5.26 -10.29
N LYS A 91 10.07 5.59 -9.42
CA LYS A 91 11.27 6.38 -9.77
C LYS A 91 12.12 5.69 -10.83
N LEU A 92 12.19 4.35 -10.79
CA LEU A 92 12.89 3.51 -11.79
C LEU A 92 12.10 3.32 -13.08
N GLY A 93 11.02 4.08 -13.29
CA GLY A 93 10.23 4.12 -14.51
C GLY A 93 8.98 3.22 -14.54
N MET A 94 8.73 2.43 -13.47
CA MET A 94 7.54 1.56 -13.44
C MET A 94 6.25 2.40 -13.46
N PRO A 95 5.30 2.12 -14.38
CA PRO A 95 4.00 2.76 -14.37
C PRO A 95 3.26 2.59 -13.04
N ALA A 96 2.60 3.65 -12.56
CA ALA A 96 1.88 3.63 -11.30
C ALA A 96 0.75 2.57 -11.30
N GLY A 97 0.08 2.41 -12.44
CA GLY A 97 -0.91 1.35 -12.65
C GLY A 97 -0.32 -0.04 -12.45
N LEU A 98 0.84 -0.34 -13.05
CA LEU A 98 1.52 -1.63 -12.92
C LEU A 98 1.96 -1.90 -11.48
N ALA A 99 2.56 -0.92 -10.81
CA ALA A 99 2.95 -1.05 -9.40
C ALA A 99 1.74 -1.39 -8.52
N SER A 100 0.60 -0.70 -8.73
CA SER A 100 -0.63 -0.97 -7.98
C SER A 100 -1.20 -2.38 -8.20
N MET A 101 -1.08 -2.91 -9.42
CA MET A 101 -1.53 -4.28 -9.75
C MET A 101 -0.70 -5.34 -9.05
N ILE A 102 0.63 -5.18 -9.01
CA ILE A 102 1.52 -6.09 -8.29
C ILE A 102 1.21 -6.05 -6.79
N ILE A 103 1.04 -4.87 -6.23
CA ILE A 103 0.64 -4.71 -4.82
C ILE A 103 -0.79 -5.26 -4.57
N GLY A 104 -1.65 -5.24 -5.57
CA GLY A 104 -2.98 -5.88 -5.52
C GLY A 104 -2.96 -7.38 -5.22
N LEU A 105 -1.80 -8.06 -5.37
CA LEU A 105 -1.58 -9.44 -4.94
C LEU A 105 -1.38 -9.58 -3.41
N GLN A 106 -1.37 -8.49 -2.66
CA GLN A 106 -1.18 -8.50 -1.20
C GLN A 106 -2.03 -9.54 -0.46
N PRO A 107 -3.32 -9.74 -0.74
CA PRO A 107 -4.11 -10.74 -0.03
C PRO A 107 -3.61 -12.18 -0.23
N LEU A 108 -3.03 -12.49 -1.39
CA LEU A 108 -2.39 -13.77 -1.66
C LEU A 108 -1.07 -13.91 -0.89
N GLY A 109 -0.27 -12.85 -0.89
CA GLY A 109 0.94 -12.75 -0.07
C GLY A 109 0.64 -12.91 1.42
N MET A 110 -0.42 -12.27 1.91
CA MET A 110 -0.88 -12.41 3.29
C MET A 110 -1.33 -13.83 3.62
N ALA A 111 -2.07 -14.50 2.73
CA ALA A 111 -2.51 -15.87 2.94
C ALA A 111 -1.31 -16.83 3.06
N PHE A 112 -0.31 -16.65 2.19
CA PHE A 112 0.94 -17.42 2.23
C PHE A 112 1.72 -17.18 3.53
N MET A 113 1.93 -15.92 3.91
CA MET A 113 2.64 -15.54 5.15
C MET A 113 1.89 -16.00 6.41
N ALA A 114 0.56 -15.93 6.42
CA ALA A 114 -0.25 -16.41 7.53
C ALA A 114 -0.11 -17.95 7.70
N GLY A 115 0.01 -18.68 6.61
CA GLY A 115 0.31 -20.12 6.65
C GLY A 115 1.62 -20.42 7.37
N ILE A 116 2.66 -19.63 7.11
CA ILE A 116 4.00 -19.82 7.72
C ILE A 116 4.03 -19.31 9.16
N ILE A 117 3.55 -18.08 9.42
CA ILE A 117 3.77 -17.37 10.69
C ILE A 117 2.71 -17.73 11.74
N LEU A 118 1.45 -17.87 11.31
CA LEU A 118 0.31 -18.16 12.18
C LEU A 118 -0.06 -19.63 12.17
N HIS A 119 0.62 -20.45 11.36
CA HIS A 119 0.29 -21.86 11.12
C HIS A 119 -1.17 -22.06 10.68
N GLU A 120 -1.76 -21.03 10.03
CA GLU A 120 -3.09 -21.12 9.45
C GLU A 120 -3.05 -22.01 8.21
N ARG A 121 -4.01 -22.92 8.07
CA ARG A 121 -4.09 -23.80 6.89
C ARG A 121 -4.52 -23.01 5.67
N VAL A 122 -3.63 -22.91 4.67
CA VAL A 122 -3.97 -22.32 3.38
C VAL A 122 -4.94 -23.27 2.65
N SER A 123 -6.13 -22.78 2.36
CA SER A 123 -7.17 -23.59 1.71
C SER A 123 -6.83 -23.85 0.23
N ARG A 124 -7.42 -24.90 -0.35
CA ARG A 124 -7.28 -25.19 -1.79
C ARG A 124 -7.67 -24.00 -2.67
N LYS A 125 -8.72 -23.25 -2.29
CA LYS A 125 -9.14 -22.03 -3.01
C LYS A 125 -8.08 -20.93 -2.97
N GLN A 126 -7.37 -20.78 -1.86
CA GLN A 126 -6.27 -19.82 -1.74
C GLN A 126 -5.08 -20.23 -2.61
N TRP A 127 -4.74 -21.52 -2.66
CA TRP A 127 -3.71 -22.03 -3.57
C TRP A 127 -4.07 -21.84 -5.03
N MET A 128 -5.31 -22.15 -5.42
CA MET A 128 -5.80 -21.86 -6.79
C MET A 128 -5.75 -20.36 -7.09
N GLY A 129 -6.16 -19.52 -6.13
CA GLY A 129 -6.04 -18.06 -6.25
C GLY A 129 -4.62 -17.61 -6.47
N LEU A 130 -3.65 -18.17 -5.72
CA LEU A 130 -2.23 -17.85 -5.90
C LEU A 130 -1.77 -18.17 -7.32
N ILE A 131 -2.07 -19.37 -7.83
CA ILE A 131 -1.68 -19.80 -9.19
C ILE A 131 -2.32 -18.88 -10.25
N ILE A 132 -3.63 -18.63 -10.17
CA ILE A 132 -4.34 -17.77 -11.12
C ILE A 132 -3.79 -16.34 -11.04
N GLY A 133 -3.52 -15.83 -9.83
CA GLY A 133 -2.93 -14.51 -9.62
C GLY A 133 -1.54 -14.37 -10.25
N LEU A 134 -0.70 -15.41 -10.13
CA LEU A 134 0.62 -15.45 -10.77
C LEU A 134 0.52 -15.52 -12.30
N VAL A 135 -0.45 -16.26 -12.85
CA VAL A 135 -0.71 -16.27 -14.30
C VAL A 135 -1.15 -14.89 -14.76
N GLY A 136 -2.07 -14.25 -14.03
CA GLY A 136 -2.50 -12.87 -14.34
C GLY A 136 -1.33 -11.88 -14.30
N LEU A 137 -0.47 -11.96 -13.30
CA LEU A 137 0.74 -11.15 -13.20
C LEU A 137 1.69 -11.40 -14.38
N TYR A 138 1.91 -12.66 -14.73
CA TYR A 138 2.73 -13.02 -15.89
C TYR A 138 2.20 -12.34 -17.17
N LEU A 139 0.89 -12.37 -17.44
CA LEU A 139 0.30 -11.73 -18.62
C LEU A 139 0.51 -10.20 -18.60
N VAL A 140 0.36 -9.55 -17.45
CA VAL A 140 0.60 -8.11 -17.32
C VAL A 140 2.07 -7.75 -17.59
N LEU A 141 3.00 -8.55 -17.07
CA LEU A 141 4.43 -8.33 -17.28
C LEU A 141 4.86 -8.71 -18.70
N PHE A 142 4.31 -9.79 -19.26
CA PHE A 142 4.63 -10.28 -20.59
C PHE A 142 4.40 -9.23 -21.68
N GLU A 143 3.33 -8.46 -21.59
CA GLU A 143 3.03 -7.39 -22.55
C GLU A 143 4.04 -6.22 -22.46
N ARG A 144 4.75 -6.10 -21.34
CA ARG A 144 5.81 -5.11 -21.11
C ARG A 144 7.21 -5.63 -21.43
N PHE A 145 7.30 -6.94 -21.77
CA PHE A 145 8.58 -7.57 -22.06
C PHE A 145 9.00 -7.22 -23.49
N ASP A 146 10.18 -6.62 -23.64
CA ASP A 146 10.76 -6.29 -24.93
C ASP A 146 11.90 -7.25 -25.24
N PHE A 147 11.68 -8.14 -26.22
CA PHE A 147 12.66 -9.15 -26.65
C PHE A 147 13.82 -8.58 -27.47
N ALA A 148 13.73 -7.31 -27.86
CA ALA A 148 14.65 -6.75 -28.85
C ALA A 148 15.78 -5.89 -28.27
N ILE A 149 15.80 -5.57 -26.97
CA ILE A 149 16.65 -4.51 -26.42
C ILE A 149 17.29 -4.87 -25.07
N GLU A 150 18.42 -4.20 -24.79
CA GLU A 150 19.26 -4.26 -23.59
C GLU A 150 18.57 -4.01 -22.23
N GLY A 151 17.29 -3.73 -22.19
CA GLY A 151 16.45 -3.67 -20.99
C GLY A 151 15.30 -4.64 -21.12
N LEU A 152 15.23 -5.67 -20.27
CA LEU A 152 14.22 -6.73 -20.28
C LEU A 152 12.75 -6.25 -20.33
N PHE A 153 12.47 -4.97 -20.05
CA PHE A 153 11.14 -4.39 -20.04
C PHE A 153 11.13 -3.00 -20.69
N SER A 154 10.15 -2.74 -21.53
CA SER A 154 9.98 -1.43 -22.15
C SER A 154 9.59 -0.38 -21.09
N GLY A 155 10.42 0.64 -20.94
CA GLY A 155 10.14 1.85 -20.17
C GLY A 155 10.50 1.80 -18.68
N PHE A 156 11.00 0.67 -18.13
CA PHE A 156 11.45 0.62 -16.74
C PHE A 156 12.53 -0.44 -16.49
N SER A 157 13.33 -0.24 -15.42
CA SER A 157 14.42 -1.12 -15.04
C SER A 157 13.94 -2.44 -14.43
N PHE A 158 14.69 -3.54 -14.64
CA PHE A 158 14.50 -4.80 -13.91
C PHE A 158 14.53 -4.62 -12.39
N TRP A 159 15.35 -3.68 -11.88
CA TRP A 159 15.38 -3.34 -10.47
C TRP A 159 14.03 -2.86 -9.93
N ALA A 160 13.20 -2.21 -10.78
CA ALA A 160 11.86 -1.78 -10.38
C ALA A 160 10.96 -2.98 -10.01
N ILE A 161 11.11 -4.11 -10.70
CA ILE A 161 10.39 -5.34 -10.37
C ILE A 161 10.83 -5.88 -9.03
N LEU A 162 12.13 -5.97 -8.78
CA LEU A 162 12.66 -6.48 -7.52
C LEU A 162 12.18 -5.65 -6.32
N VAL A 163 12.23 -4.33 -6.43
CA VAL A 163 11.81 -3.46 -5.32
C VAL A 163 10.30 -3.44 -5.12
N VAL A 164 9.47 -3.59 -6.17
CA VAL A 164 8.01 -3.70 -5.99
C VAL A 164 7.61 -5.04 -5.39
N PHE A 165 8.32 -6.13 -5.70
CA PHE A 165 8.12 -7.42 -5.02
C PHE A 165 8.56 -7.36 -3.56
N LEU A 166 9.66 -6.67 -3.26
CA LEU A 166 10.07 -6.40 -1.88
C LEU A 166 8.99 -5.58 -1.15
N SER A 167 8.34 -4.65 -1.83
CA SER A 167 7.20 -3.90 -1.30
C SER A 167 6.01 -4.80 -0.99
N LEU A 168 5.65 -5.69 -1.93
CA LEU A 168 4.58 -6.67 -1.75
C LEU A 168 4.87 -7.60 -0.57
N PHE A 169 6.11 -8.05 -0.43
CA PHE A 169 6.57 -8.83 0.72
C PHE A 169 6.44 -8.02 2.01
N GLY A 170 6.93 -6.78 2.02
CA GLY A 170 6.90 -5.88 3.17
C GLY A 170 5.48 -5.65 3.70
N ILE A 171 4.53 -5.30 2.82
CA ILE A 171 3.15 -5.05 3.25
C ILE A 171 2.44 -6.35 3.66
N SER A 172 2.70 -7.48 2.99
CA SER A 172 2.10 -8.77 3.31
C SER A 172 2.60 -9.29 4.67
N LEU A 173 3.91 -9.31 4.86
CA LEU A 173 4.54 -9.71 6.12
C LEU A 173 4.16 -8.75 7.26
N GLY A 174 4.24 -7.44 7.02
CA GLY A 174 3.92 -6.42 8.00
C GLY A 174 2.49 -6.52 8.51
N THR A 175 1.53 -6.78 7.62
CA THR A 175 0.11 -6.93 8.00
C THR A 175 -0.12 -8.21 8.83
N VAL A 176 0.50 -9.32 8.49
CA VAL A 176 0.41 -10.58 9.27
C VAL A 176 1.13 -10.42 10.61
N TYR A 177 2.29 -9.76 10.62
CA TYR A 177 3.04 -9.46 11.84
C TYR A 177 2.23 -8.55 12.77
N GLN A 178 1.59 -7.49 12.24
CA GLN A 178 0.71 -6.60 12.99
C GLN A 178 -0.45 -7.37 13.63
N LYS A 179 -1.09 -8.27 12.86
CA LYS A 179 -2.18 -9.12 13.37
C LYS A 179 -1.72 -9.99 14.54
N ARG A 180 -0.49 -10.51 14.49
CA ARG A 180 0.04 -11.40 15.53
C ARG A 180 0.48 -10.68 16.80
N PHE A 181 1.14 -9.53 16.65
CA PHE A 181 1.88 -8.89 17.74
C PHE A 181 1.32 -7.54 18.18
N CYS A 182 0.42 -6.94 17.39
CA CYS A 182 -0.09 -5.58 17.63
C CYS A 182 -1.62 -5.50 17.60
N SER A 183 -2.34 -6.61 17.89
CA SER A 183 -3.82 -6.67 17.85
C SER A 183 -4.49 -5.71 18.83
N ASP A 184 -3.90 -5.51 20.00
CA ASP A 184 -4.46 -4.75 21.11
C ASP A 184 -3.97 -3.30 21.18
N MET A 185 -3.35 -2.81 20.10
CA MET A 185 -2.83 -1.44 20.07
C MET A 185 -3.93 -0.39 20.04
N ASP A 186 -3.73 0.73 20.71
CA ASP A 186 -4.48 1.94 20.42
C ASP A 186 -4.17 2.41 19.00
N LEU A 187 -5.22 2.68 18.20
CA LEU A 187 -5.07 2.93 16.77
C LEU A 187 -4.24 4.19 16.46
N ILE A 188 -4.39 5.24 17.27
CA ILE A 188 -3.72 6.52 17.00
C ILE A 188 -2.27 6.45 17.44
N SER A 189 -2.01 6.11 18.69
CA SER A 189 -0.65 6.01 19.24
C SER A 189 0.14 4.88 18.60
N GLY A 190 -0.50 3.74 18.33
CA GLY A 190 0.11 2.61 17.63
C GLY A 190 0.52 2.97 16.21
N THR A 191 -0.35 3.66 15.43
CA THR A 191 -0.02 4.13 14.09
C THR A 191 1.11 5.17 14.13
N MET A 192 1.12 6.06 15.13
CA MET A 192 2.21 7.02 15.31
C MET A 192 3.56 6.32 15.53
N VAL A 193 3.61 5.27 16.38
CA VAL A 193 4.84 4.49 16.60
C VAL A 193 5.25 3.74 15.32
N GLN A 194 4.30 3.23 14.53
CA GLN A 194 4.59 2.63 13.23
C GLN A 194 5.23 3.66 12.28
N TYR A 195 4.70 4.88 12.18
CA TYR A 195 5.32 5.95 11.38
C TYR A 195 6.72 6.30 11.89
N LEU A 196 6.97 6.25 13.19
CA LEU A 196 8.32 6.48 13.73
C LEU A 196 9.31 5.41 13.25
N GLY A 197 8.90 4.12 13.23
CA GLY A 197 9.71 3.04 12.67
C GLY A 197 10.04 3.22 11.20
N ALA A 198 9.04 3.63 10.41
CA ALA A 198 9.21 3.94 9.00
C ALA A 198 10.12 5.18 8.79
N PHE A 199 9.99 6.21 9.63
CA PHE A 199 10.82 7.42 9.56
C PHE A 199 12.30 7.11 9.73
N ILE A 200 12.64 6.25 10.69
CA ILE A 200 14.03 5.83 10.91
C ILE A 200 14.59 5.14 9.65
N LEU A 201 13.83 4.24 9.02
CA LEU A 201 14.25 3.63 7.77
C LEU A 201 14.44 4.68 6.67
N CYS A 202 13.44 5.54 6.45
CA CYS A 202 13.48 6.52 5.38
C CYS A 202 14.65 7.48 5.56
N ILE A 203 14.88 8.01 6.75
CA ILE A 203 16.01 8.94 6.98
C ILE A 203 17.37 8.23 6.83
N THR A 204 17.46 6.96 7.22
CA THR A 204 18.67 6.16 6.99
C THR A 204 18.95 6.00 5.50
N MET A 205 17.90 5.71 4.70
CA MET A 205 18.03 5.62 3.23
C MET A 205 18.41 6.95 2.61
N VAL A 206 17.87 8.07 3.07
CA VAL A 206 18.27 9.41 2.61
C VAL A 206 19.76 9.64 2.87
N VAL A 207 20.20 9.44 4.12
CA VAL A 207 21.59 9.71 4.49
C VAL A 207 22.59 8.81 3.74
N CYS A 208 22.21 7.58 3.45
CA CYS A 208 23.11 6.60 2.81
C CYS A 208 23.09 6.63 1.29
N PHE A 209 21.97 7.00 0.64
CA PHE A 209 21.75 6.72 -0.78
C PHE A 209 21.14 7.86 -1.58
N GLU A 210 20.63 8.91 -0.94
CA GLU A 210 19.98 10.04 -1.60
C GLU A 210 20.68 11.35 -1.29
N THR A 211 20.44 12.37 -2.09
CA THR A 211 21.01 13.72 -1.89
C THR A 211 20.29 14.51 -0.80
N GLY A 212 19.03 14.14 -0.52
CA GLY A 212 18.14 14.88 0.37
C GLY A 212 17.63 16.21 -0.23
N GLU A 213 17.95 16.48 -1.51
CA GLU A 213 17.52 17.71 -2.17
C GLU A 213 16.03 17.68 -2.50
N VAL A 214 15.37 18.83 -2.32
CA VAL A 214 13.96 19.03 -2.61
C VAL A 214 13.75 20.31 -3.42
N GLN A 215 13.08 20.18 -4.55
CA GLN A 215 12.60 21.33 -5.31
C GLN A 215 11.24 21.79 -4.75
N TRP A 216 11.26 22.83 -3.92
CA TRP A 216 10.07 23.39 -3.24
C TRP A 216 9.19 24.18 -4.22
N THR A 217 8.59 23.49 -5.17
CA THR A 217 7.65 24.04 -6.14
C THR A 217 6.20 23.91 -5.63
N ASN A 218 5.28 24.74 -6.14
CA ASN A 218 3.87 24.63 -5.79
C ASN A 218 3.30 23.21 -6.06
N PRO A 219 3.59 22.52 -7.20
CA PRO A 219 3.16 21.16 -7.41
C PRO A 219 3.67 20.17 -6.34
N PHE A 220 4.93 20.31 -5.90
CA PHE A 220 5.47 19.47 -4.83
C PHE A 220 4.75 19.69 -3.50
N ILE A 221 4.57 20.97 -3.11
CA ILE A 221 3.90 21.33 -1.84
C ILE A 221 2.47 20.80 -1.81
N ILE A 222 1.72 20.96 -2.91
CA ILE A 222 0.34 20.46 -3.03
C ILE A 222 0.32 18.92 -2.93
N THR A 223 1.25 18.25 -3.62
CA THR A 223 1.36 16.79 -3.59
C THR A 223 1.72 16.28 -2.20
N LEU A 224 2.68 16.92 -1.52
CA LEU A 224 3.06 16.57 -0.16
C LEU A 224 1.92 16.80 0.83
N ALA A 225 1.23 17.95 0.73
CA ALA A 225 0.05 18.23 1.55
C ALA A 225 -1.06 17.19 1.34
N TRP A 226 -1.33 16.79 0.10
CA TRP A 226 -2.27 15.72 -0.21
C TRP A 226 -1.84 14.37 0.39
N GLN A 227 -0.56 14.02 0.28
CA GLN A 227 -0.02 12.79 0.87
C GLN A 227 -0.15 12.76 2.40
N VAL A 228 0.01 13.89 3.06
CA VAL A 228 -0.14 14.00 4.53
C VAL A 228 -1.61 14.00 4.91
N VAL A 229 -2.39 14.97 4.42
CA VAL A 229 -3.78 15.20 4.85
C VAL A 229 -4.72 14.15 4.26
N GLY A 230 -4.65 13.92 2.96
CA GLY A 230 -5.51 12.98 2.25
C GLY A 230 -5.19 11.53 2.58
N LEU A 231 -3.94 11.12 2.39
CA LEU A 231 -3.54 9.71 2.49
C LEU A 231 -3.19 9.29 3.91
N SER A 232 -2.24 9.98 4.55
CA SER A 232 -1.76 9.53 5.87
C SER A 232 -2.77 9.75 7.00
N ILE A 233 -3.64 10.74 6.87
CA ILE A 233 -4.65 11.07 7.89
C ILE A 233 -6.04 10.69 7.41
N GLY A 234 -6.51 11.25 6.29
CA GLY A 234 -7.86 11.08 5.79
C GLY A 234 -8.19 9.63 5.47
N ALA A 235 -7.40 8.98 4.63
CA ALA A 235 -7.63 7.58 4.26
C ALA A 235 -7.53 6.63 5.47
N VAL A 236 -6.58 6.89 6.40
CA VAL A 236 -6.44 6.09 7.62
C VAL A 236 -7.66 6.25 8.53
N LEU A 237 -8.17 7.48 8.73
CA LEU A 237 -9.39 7.72 9.53
C LEU A 237 -10.63 7.09 8.90
N LEU A 238 -10.76 7.14 7.56
CA LEU A 238 -11.83 6.45 6.84
C LEU A 238 -11.74 4.94 7.03
N LEU A 239 -10.54 4.37 6.89
CA LEU A 239 -10.29 2.93 7.13
C LEU A 239 -10.68 2.51 8.55
N MET A 240 -10.28 3.29 9.56
CA MET A 240 -10.63 3.05 10.95
C MET A 240 -12.14 3.09 11.17
N THR A 241 -12.82 4.05 10.53
CA THR A 241 -14.28 4.17 10.59
C THR A 241 -14.96 2.95 9.96
N MET A 242 -14.46 2.49 8.81
CA MET A 242 -14.96 1.28 8.15
C MET A 242 -14.76 0.03 9.01
N ILE A 243 -13.57 -0.14 9.61
CA ILE A 243 -13.29 -1.29 10.49
C ILE A 243 -14.22 -1.31 11.73
N LYS A 244 -14.56 -0.14 12.28
CA LYS A 244 -15.49 -0.03 13.40
C LYS A 244 -16.95 -0.32 13.01
N GLN A 245 -17.34 -0.01 11.78
CA GLN A 245 -18.74 -0.12 11.33
C GLN A 245 -19.07 -1.46 10.68
N ASP A 246 -18.06 -2.11 10.07
CA ASP A 246 -18.25 -3.32 9.27
C ASP A 246 -17.29 -4.45 9.67
N ALA A 247 -17.66 -5.68 9.29
CA ALA A 247 -16.76 -6.81 9.44
C ALA A 247 -15.51 -6.60 8.58
N SER A 248 -14.34 -6.89 9.14
CA SER A 248 -13.01 -6.72 8.50
C SER A 248 -12.92 -7.35 7.09
N ALA A 249 -13.68 -8.44 6.85
CA ALA A 249 -13.72 -9.10 5.55
C ALA A 249 -14.36 -8.23 4.45
N ARG A 250 -15.39 -7.41 4.82
CA ARG A 250 -16.04 -6.50 3.87
C ARG A 250 -15.15 -5.31 3.55
N VAL A 251 -14.44 -4.80 4.55
CA VAL A 251 -13.44 -3.72 4.34
C VAL A 251 -12.35 -4.20 3.38
N GLY A 252 -11.85 -5.42 3.57
CA GLY A 252 -10.85 -6.02 2.68
C GLY A 252 -11.29 -6.12 1.22
N SER A 253 -12.59 -6.34 0.95
CA SER A 253 -13.09 -6.45 -0.42
C SER A 253 -13.02 -5.14 -1.22
N TYR A 254 -13.05 -3.99 -0.56
CA TYR A 254 -12.93 -2.70 -1.25
C TYR A 254 -11.51 -2.45 -1.79
N PHE A 255 -10.47 -3.03 -1.19
CA PHE A 255 -9.11 -2.89 -1.69
C PHE A 255 -8.91 -3.47 -3.10
N TYR A 256 -9.79 -4.39 -3.56
CA TYR A 256 -9.73 -4.92 -4.93
C TYR A 256 -10.05 -3.89 -6.00
N LEU A 257 -10.75 -2.83 -5.63
CA LEU A 257 -11.06 -1.74 -6.55
C LEU A 257 -9.87 -0.79 -6.74
N VAL A 258 -8.90 -0.82 -5.83
CA VAL A 258 -7.74 0.09 -5.86
C VAL A 258 -6.95 -0.03 -7.17
N PRO A 259 -6.48 -1.22 -7.61
CA PRO A 259 -5.72 -1.32 -8.85
C PRO A 259 -6.50 -0.82 -10.08
N ALA A 260 -7.80 -1.12 -10.16
CA ALA A 260 -8.63 -0.66 -11.26
C ALA A 260 -8.76 0.88 -11.28
N LEU A 261 -8.97 1.49 -10.12
CA LEU A 261 -9.04 2.94 -10.01
C LEU A 261 -7.68 3.61 -10.29
N VAL A 262 -6.58 3.04 -9.79
CA VAL A 262 -5.23 3.53 -10.13
C VAL A 262 -5.00 3.48 -11.64
N ALA A 263 -5.37 2.40 -12.30
CA ALA A 263 -5.22 2.24 -13.74
C ALA A 263 -6.01 3.31 -14.52
N ILE A 264 -7.27 3.54 -14.16
CA ILE A 264 -8.12 4.58 -14.78
C ILE A 264 -7.53 5.98 -14.53
N GLN A 265 -7.13 6.27 -13.29
CA GLN A 265 -6.54 7.56 -12.94
C GLN A 265 -5.19 7.78 -13.62
N ALA A 266 -4.33 6.74 -13.71
CA ALA A 266 -3.04 6.80 -14.37
C ALA A 266 -3.17 6.97 -15.89
N TRP A 267 -4.17 6.33 -16.51
CA TRP A 267 -4.51 6.57 -17.90
C TRP A 267 -4.91 8.03 -18.15
N TYR A 268 -5.81 8.56 -17.33
CA TYR A 268 -6.31 9.93 -17.49
C TYR A 268 -5.24 10.99 -17.21
N LEU A 269 -4.42 10.82 -16.15
CA LEU A 269 -3.47 11.83 -15.68
C LEU A 269 -2.11 11.75 -16.37
N PHE A 270 -1.67 10.56 -16.76
CA PHE A 270 -0.32 10.31 -17.26
C PHE A 270 -0.30 9.68 -18.66
N GLY A 271 -1.46 9.39 -19.27
CA GLY A 271 -1.52 8.68 -20.53
C GLY A 271 -1.01 7.24 -20.47
N GLU A 272 -0.98 6.62 -19.28
CA GLU A 272 -0.57 5.22 -19.13
C GLU A 272 -1.59 4.30 -19.79
N THR A 273 -1.22 3.65 -20.90
CA THR A 273 -2.08 2.71 -21.59
C THR A 273 -1.80 1.27 -21.14
N MET A 274 -2.84 0.46 -21.13
CA MET A 274 -2.76 -0.99 -20.97
C MET A 274 -3.19 -1.66 -22.27
N GLY A 275 -2.42 -2.63 -22.74
CA GLY A 275 -2.84 -3.44 -23.84
C GLY A 275 -3.86 -4.50 -23.43
N PHE A 276 -4.40 -5.19 -24.41
CA PHE A 276 -5.46 -6.17 -24.20
C PHE A 276 -5.05 -7.34 -23.31
N ILE A 277 -3.81 -7.82 -23.44
CA ILE A 277 -3.26 -8.91 -22.62
C ILE A 277 -3.15 -8.50 -21.14
N SER A 278 -2.69 -7.26 -20.90
CA SER A 278 -2.63 -6.70 -19.53
C SER A 278 -4.02 -6.59 -18.89
N ILE A 279 -5.03 -6.21 -19.65
CA ILE A 279 -6.42 -6.15 -19.15
C ILE A 279 -6.90 -7.54 -18.71
N ILE A 280 -6.65 -8.59 -19.51
CA ILE A 280 -6.96 -9.98 -19.13
C ILE A 280 -6.20 -10.35 -17.84
N GLY A 281 -4.90 -10.03 -17.77
CA GLY A 281 -4.09 -10.27 -16.58
C GLY A 281 -4.66 -9.62 -15.32
N VAL A 282 -5.10 -8.35 -15.41
CA VAL A 282 -5.75 -7.63 -14.30
C VAL A 282 -7.04 -8.31 -13.85
N LEU A 283 -7.88 -8.72 -14.80
CA LEU A 283 -9.13 -9.44 -14.49
C LEU A 283 -8.85 -10.78 -13.81
N LEU A 284 -7.83 -11.51 -14.23
CA LEU A 284 -7.39 -12.74 -13.55
C LEU A 284 -6.88 -12.48 -12.14
N ILE A 285 -6.09 -11.42 -11.92
CA ILE A 285 -5.64 -11.02 -10.57
C ILE A 285 -6.85 -10.70 -9.69
N ALA A 286 -7.78 -9.88 -10.17
CA ALA A 286 -8.98 -9.53 -9.42
C ALA A 286 -9.83 -10.76 -9.06
N PHE A 287 -10.02 -11.68 -10.01
CA PHE A 287 -10.72 -12.95 -9.81
C PHE A 287 -10.00 -13.84 -8.79
N ALA A 288 -8.68 -14.00 -8.91
CA ALA A 288 -7.84 -14.79 -8.00
C ALA A 288 -7.98 -14.32 -6.56
N VAL A 289 -7.93 -13.01 -6.37
CA VAL A 289 -8.04 -12.39 -5.06
C VAL A 289 -9.46 -12.53 -4.50
N ALA A 290 -10.51 -12.26 -5.30
CA ALA A 290 -11.90 -12.46 -4.89
C ALA A 290 -12.17 -13.92 -4.47
N MET A 291 -11.63 -14.91 -5.21
CA MET A 291 -11.72 -16.33 -4.89
C MET A 291 -11.02 -16.68 -3.56
N SER A 292 -9.86 -16.08 -3.29
CA SER A 292 -9.07 -16.34 -2.08
C SER A 292 -9.78 -15.93 -0.78
N ILE A 293 -10.66 -14.91 -0.82
CA ILE A 293 -11.33 -14.35 0.36
C ILE A 293 -12.68 -15.00 0.65
N SER A 294 -13.33 -15.58 -0.35
CA SER A 294 -14.72 -16.06 -0.27
C SER A 294 -14.99 -17.09 0.84
N LYS A 295 -14.00 -17.57 1.60
CA LYS A 295 -14.12 -18.64 2.59
C LYS A 295 -14.32 -18.19 4.05
N LYS A 296 -14.29 -16.89 4.38
CA LYS A 296 -14.52 -16.40 5.76
C LYS A 296 -16.00 -16.10 6.10
N MET A 297 -16.94 -16.35 5.17
CA MET A 297 -18.37 -16.10 5.39
C MET A 297 -19.20 -17.35 5.69
N ALA A 298 -18.59 -18.50 5.87
CA ALA A 298 -19.30 -19.73 6.15
C ALA A 298 -18.64 -20.48 7.33
N ASN A 299 -18.68 -19.88 8.51
CA ASN A 299 -18.73 -20.56 9.83
C ASN A 299 -19.09 -19.55 10.90
#